data_18f10703270286c5a7daa13e928e4769
#
_entry.id   18f10703270286c5a7daa13e928e4769
#
_cell.length_a   1.000
_cell.length_b   1.000
_cell.length_c   1.000
_cell.angle_alpha   90.00
_cell.angle_beta   90.00
_cell.angle_gamma   90.00
#
_symmetry.space_group_name_H-M   'P 1'
#
loop_
_entity.id
_entity.type
_entity.pdbx_description
1 polymer ?
#
loop_
_entity_poly.entity_id
_entity_poly.type
_entity_poly.pdbx_seq_one_letter_code
_entity_poly.pdbx_strand_id
1 'polypeptide(L)'
;TVGQAVVLLLAVHKLIDLNPWQQLELLAVMIGLLLLGIGHYGWYREQDQQSDLVSMSLLFGAILASVPLAIATWIDRGHNVFYPVNEFGFLFVSVALLVTGILLQLKSTTMVGGTMTALYFATLLLFIPWGRLNAVALAITIGGGFIFGSGLILAFFRDRLLALPERIKQREGVFRIFNWR
;
A
#
# COMPACT_ATOMS: atom_id res chain seq x y z
N THR A 1 -10.37 -25.49 -7.92
CA THR A 1 -10.16 -26.71 -7.10
C THR A 1 -10.97 -26.59 -5.81
N VAL A 2 -11.30 -27.75 -5.16
CA VAL A 2 -12.08 -27.81 -3.92
C VAL A 2 -11.49 -26.92 -2.82
N GLY A 3 -10.14 -26.84 -2.71
CA GLY A 3 -9.46 -25.99 -1.74
C GLY A 3 -9.75 -24.49 -1.94
N GLN A 4 -9.82 -24.01 -3.16
CA GLN A 4 -10.16 -22.62 -3.46
C GLN A 4 -11.60 -22.29 -3.10
N ALA A 5 -12.52 -23.21 -3.34
CA ALA A 5 -13.93 -23.07 -2.96
C ALA A 5 -14.10 -23.01 -1.44
N VAL A 6 -13.38 -23.84 -0.67
CA VAL A 6 -13.39 -23.83 0.81
C VAL A 6 -12.83 -22.51 1.35
N VAL A 7 -11.69 -22.02 0.81
CA VAL A 7 -11.11 -20.73 1.21
C VAL A 7 -12.07 -19.58 0.91
N LEU A 8 -12.71 -19.60 -0.25
CA LEU A 8 -13.69 -18.58 -0.65
C LEU A 8 -14.93 -18.60 0.23
N LEU A 9 -15.41 -19.79 0.60
CA LEU A 9 -16.57 -19.98 1.48
C LEU A 9 -16.26 -19.50 2.91
N LEU A 10 -15.07 -19.78 3.43
CA LEU A 10 -14.61 -19.29 4.72
C LEU A 10 -14.42 -17.77 4.73
N ALA A 11 -13.89 -17.20 3.64
CA ALA A 11 -13.75 -15.76 3.46
C ALA A 11 -15.12 -15.07 3.43
N VAL A 12 -16.09 -15.61 2.69
CA VAL A 12 -17.47 -15.11 2.63
C VAL A 12 -18.16 -15.22 3.97
N HIS A 13 -17.97 -16.33 4.69
CA HIS A 13 -18.56 -16.51 6.03
C HIS A 13 -18.01 -15.47 7.03
N LYS A 14 -16.70 -15.25 7.04
CA LYS A 14 -16.10 -14.18 7.85
C LYS A 14 -16.56 -12.79 7.45
N LEU A 15 -16.86 -12.56 6.17
CA LEU A 15 -17.35 -11.28 5.68
C LEU A 15 -18.75 -10.95 6.21
N ILE A 16 -19.58 -11.97 6.42
CA ILE A 16 -20.96 -11.82 6.94
C ILE A 16 -20.96 -11.41 8.41
N ASP A 17 -19.96 -11.86 9.19
CA ASP A 17 -19.82 -11.57 10.62
C ASP A 17 -19.22 -10.18 10.90
N LEU A 18 -18.77 -9.45 9.85
CA LEU A 18 -18.22 -8.11 10.01
C LEU A 18 -19.31 -7.05 10.14
N ASN A 19 -19.02 -6.00 10.91
CA ASN A 19 -19.89 -4.82 10.95
C ASN A 19 -20.02 -4.20 9.55
N PRO A 20 -21.16 -3.55 9.21
CA PRO A 20 -21.38 -2.95 7.89
C PRO A 20 -20.25 -1.99 7.47
N TRP A 21 -19.63 -1.28 8.42
CA TRP A 21 -18.48 -0.40 8.15
C TRP A 21 -17.24 -1.18 7.72
N GLN A 22 -16.93 -2.27 8.42
CA GLN A 22 -15.78 -3.13 8.07
C GLN A 22 -15.97 -3.84 6.73
N GLN A 23 -17.22 -4.17 6.38
CA GLN A 23 -17.55 -4.73 5.06
C GLN A 23 -17.28 -3.70 3.96
N LEU A 24 -17.70 -2.45 4.14
CA LEU A 24 -17.44 -1.36 3.19
C LEU A 24 -15.95 -1.08 3.04
N GLU A 25 -15.22 -1.05 4.15
CA GLU A 25 -13.77 -0.86 4.17
C GLU A 25 -13.07 -1.96 3.36
N LEU A 26 -13.38 -3.21 3.65
CA LEU A 26 -12.77 -4.36 2.97
C LEU A 26 -13.12 -4.36 1.47
N LEU A 27 -14.37 -4.05 1.11
CA LEU A 27 -14.82 -3.96 -0.28
C LEU A 27 -14.07 -2.83 -1.01
N ALA A 28 -13.92 -1.66 -0.39
CA ALA A 28 -13.20 -0.53 -0.97
C ALA A 28 -11.71 -0.87 -1.19
N VAL A 29 -11.06 -1.50 -0.21
CA VAL A 29 -9.67 -1.95 -0.33
C VAL A 29 -9.53 -2.98 -1.44
N MET A 30 -10.43 -3.96 -1.54
CA MET A 30 -10.39 -4.96 -2.62
C MET A 30 -10.55 -4.32 -4.01
N ILE A 31 -11.53 -3.42 -4.17
CA ILE A 31 -11.71 -2.68 -5.43
C ILE A 31 -10.46 -1.84 -5.73
N GLY A 32 -9.89 -1.18 -4.72
CA GLY A 32 -8.65 -0.42 -4.84
C GLY A 32 -7.49 -1.26 -5.34
N LEU A 33 -7.29 -2.45 -4.77
CA LEU A 33 -6.25 -3.39 -5.19
C LEU A 33 -6.48 -3.92 -6.62
N LEU A 34 -7.73 -4.18 -7.00
CA LEU A 34 -8.06 -4.57 -8.38
C LEU A 34 -7.74 -3.45 -9.39
N LEU A 35 -8.12 -2.21 -9.07
CA LEU A 35 -7.81 -1.06 -9.92
C LEU A 35 -6.30 -0.82 -10.01
N LEU A 36 -5.57 -0.98 -8.92
CA LEU A 36 -4.10 -0.94 -8.92
C LEU A 36 -3.52 -2.04 -9.83
N GLY A 37 -4.03 -3.27 -9.72
CA GLY A 37 -3.61 -4.39 -10.56
C GLY A 37 -3.84 -4.09 -12.05
N ILE A 38 -5.02 -3.60 -12.41
CA ILE A 38 -5.36 -3.20 -13.79
C ILE A 38 -4.46 -2.05 -14.25
N GLY A 39 -4.25 -1.04 -13.39
CA GLY A 39 -3.40 0.10 -13.70
C GLY A 39 -1.93 -0.30 -13.92
N HIS A 40 -1.37 -1.16 -13.07
CA HIS A 40 -0.02 -1.67 -13.25
C HIS A 40 0.11 -2.56 -14.49
N TYR A 41 -0.90 -3.38 -14.77
CA TYR A 41 -0.93 -4.18 -15.99
C TYR A 41 -1.01 -3.31 -17.25
N GLY A 42 -1.84 -2.27 -17.24
CA GLY A 42 -1.93 -1.27 -18.31
C GLY A 42 -0.59 -0.58 -18.53
N TRP A 43 0.03 -0.08 -17.44
CA TRP A 43 1.35 0.53 -17.49
C TRP A 43 2.42 -0.39 -18.09
N TYR A 44 2.40 -1.68 -17.72
CA TYR A 44 3.34 -2.65 -18.27
C TYR A 44 3.12 -2.90 -19.78
N ARG A 45 1.88 -2.83 -20.25
CA ARG A 45 1.53 -3.10 -21.65
C ARG A 45 1.75 -1.89 -22.57
N GLU A 46 1.52 -0.68 -22.05
CA GLU A 46 1.72 0.58 -22.78
C GLU A 46 3.21 0.96 -22.79
N GLN A 47 3.84 0.93 -23.98
CA GLN A 47 5.28 1.16 -24.10
C GLN A 47 5.64 2.65 -24.28
N ASP A 48 4.79 3.47 -24.90
CA ASP A 48 5.18 4.81 -25.38
C ASP A 48 4.43 5.97 -24.75
N GLN A 49 3.19 5.81 -24.29
CA GLN A 49 2.43 6.89 -23.62
C GLN A 49 1.53 6.29 -22.54
N GLN A 50 1.60 6.85 -21.34
CA GLN A 50 0.61 6.52 -20.31
C GLN A 50 -0.74 7.08 -20.75
N SER A 51 -1.72 6.19 -20.98
CA SER A 51 -3.08 6.65 -21.18
C SER A 51 -3.63 7.25 -19.88
N ASP A 52 -4.48 8.26 -20.02
CA ASP A 52 -5.16 8.89 -18.89
C ASP A 52 -5.94 7.87 -18.05
N LEU A 53 -6.46 6.82 -18.68
CA LEU A 53 -7.19 5.73 -18.02
C LEU A 53 -6.28 4.94 -17.07
N VAL A 54 -5.03 4.64 -17.45
CA VAL A 54 -4.06 3.95 -16.60
C VAL A 54 -3.71 4.82 -15.40
N SER A 55 -3.43 6.11 -15.64
CA SER A 55 -3.13 7.07 -14.57
C SER A 55 -4.29 7.24 -13.60
N MET A 56 -5.52 7.32 -14.10
CA MET A 56 -6.72 7.38 -13.26
C MET A 56 -6.95 6.09 -12.49
N SER A 57 -6.80 4.93 -13.11
CA SER A 57 -6.92 3.63 -12.44
C SER A 57 -5.93 3.49 -11.28
N LEU A 58 -4.67 3.91 -11.49
CA LEU A 58 -3.65 3.92 -10.44
C LEU A 58 -3.98 4.91 -9.33
N LEU A 59 -4.48 6.11 -9.65
CA LEU A 59 -4.85 7.12 -8.66
C LEU A 59 -6.03 6.67 -7.81
N PHE A 60 -7.14 6.29 -8.45
CA PHE A 60 -8.35 5.84 -7.75
C PHE A 60 -8.10 4.54 -6.99
N GLY A 61 -7.33 3.61 -7.56
CA GLY A 61 -6.92 2.39 -6.91
C GLY A 61 -6.11 2.65 -5.64
N ALA A 62 -5.15 3.57 -5.70
CA ALA A 62 -4.34 3.96 -4.55
C ALA A 62 -5.18 4.63 -3.45
N ILE A 63 -6.11 5.52 -3.81
CA ILE A 63 -7.02 6.19 -2.87
C ILE A 63 -7.95 5.16 -2.20
N LEU A 64 -8.61 4.31 -2.98
CA LEU A 64 -9.54 3.31 -2.46
C LEU A 64 -8.85 2.24 -1.61
N ALA A 65 -7.59 1.91 -1.90
CA ALA A 65 -6.84 0.95 -1.09
C ALA A 65 -6.34 1.54 0.24
N SER A 66 -6.07 2.86 0.32
CA SER A 66 -5.40 3.47 1.48
C SER A 66 -6.33 4.30 2.38
N VAL A 67 -7.29 5.04 1.81
CA VAL A 67 -8.16 5.95 2.59
C VAL A 67 -9.04 5.22 3.62
N PRO A 68 -9.72 4.11 3.29
CA PRO A 68 -10.53 3.40 4.27
C PRO A 68 -9.70 2.91 5.46
N LEU A 69 -8.51 2.35 5.19
CA LEU A 69 -7.57 1.92 6.24
C LEU A 69 -7.08 3.10 7.09
N ALA A 70 -6.84 4.26 6.48
CA ALA A 70 -6.46 5.47 7.21
C ALA A 70 -7.57 5.92 8.16
N ILE A 71 -8.83 5.91 7.71
CA ILE A 71 -9.99 6.29 8.52
C ILE A 71 -10.18 5.29 9.66
N ALA A 72 -10.14 3.99 9.39
CA ALA A 72 -10.26 2.95 10.39
C ALA A 72 -9.18 3.08 11.48
N THR A 73 -7.92 3.22 11.06
CA THR A 73 -6.78 3.43 11.98
C THR A 73 -6.97 4.70 12.83
N TRP A 74 -7.47 5.78 12.26
CA TRP A 74 -7.72 7.02 13.00
C TRP A 74 -8.82 6.84 14.05
N ILE A 75 -9.93 6.21 13.69
CA ILE A 75 -11.02 5.92 14.61
C ILE A 75 -10.55 5.04 15.77
N ASP A 76 -9.81 3.95 15.44
CA ASP A 76 -9.27 3.03 16.44
C ASP A 76 -8.35 3.74 17.44
N ARG A 77 -7.43 4.56 16.93
CA ARG A 77 -6.52 5.36 17.77
C ARG A 77 -7.29 6.38 18.63
N GLY A 78 -8.33 7.02 18.09
CA GLY A 78 -9.18 7.95 18.82
C GLY A 78 -9.92 7.29 19.99
N HIS A 79 -10.24 6.01 19.87
CA HIS A 79 -10.84 5.20 20.93
C HIS A 79 -9.81 4.51 21.84
N ASN A 80 -8.50 4.75 21.66
CA ASN A 80 -7.40 4.07 22.35
C ASN A 80 -7.44 2.53 22.18
N VAL A 81 -7.96 2.07 21.05
CA VAL A 81 -8.00 0.65 20.68
C VAL A 81 -6.91 0.39 19.66
N PHE A 82 -6.14 -0.69 19.86
CA PHE A 82 -5.12 -1.11 18.92
C PHE A 82 -5.62 -2.33 18.14
N TYR A 83 -5.94 -2.11 16.86
CA TYR A 83 -6.26 -3.18 15.92
C TYR A 83 -5.07 -3.42 14.98
N PRO A 84 -4.31 -4.54 15.19
CA PRO A 84 -3.10 -4.81 14.41
C PRO A 84 -3.35 -4.84 12.89
N VAL A 85 -4.51 -5.34 12.47
CA VAL A 85 -4.86 -5.47 11.04
C VAL A 85 -4.95 -4.10 10.37
N ASN A 86 -5.61 -3.13 11.00
CA ASN A 86 -5.77 -1.79 10.46
C ASN A 86 -4.44 -1.03 10.51
N GLU A 87 -3.71 -1.12 11.62
CA GLU A 87 -2.41 -0.46 11.80
C GLU A 87 -1.36 -0.97 10.79
N PHE A 88 -1.13 -2.27 10.76
CA PHE A 88 -0.16 -2.85 9.83
C PHE A 88 -0.66 -2.84 8.39
N GLY A 89 -1.95 -2.99 8.16
CA GLY A 89 -2.56 -2.90 6.84
C GLY A 89 -2.36 -1.52 6.23
N PHE A 90 -2.65 -0.47 6.98
CA PHE A 90 -2.45 0.91 6.52
C PHE A 90 -0.98 1.23 6.25
N LEU A 91 -0.08 0.87 7.16
CA LEU A 91 1.35 1.07 6.98
C LEU A 91 1.85 0.30 5.75
N PHE A 92 1.50 -0.98 5.63
CA PHE A 92 1.94 -1.82 4.53
C PHE A 92 1.46 -1.30 3.16
N VAL A 93 0.18 -0.97 3.03
CA VAL A 93 -0.38 -0.43 1.78
C VAL A 93 0.26 0.90 1.42
N SER A 94 0.42 1.81 2.38
CA SER A 94 1.02 3.13 2.15
C SER A 94 2.46 3.03 1.67
N VAL A 95 3.26 2.18 2.33
CA VAL A 95 4.67 1.94 1.96
C VAL A 95 4.78 1.20 0.64
N ALA A 96 3.95 0.19 0.41
CA ALA A 96 3.93 -0.53 -0.87
C ALA A 96 3.62 0.41 -2.04
N LEU A 97 2.63 1.32 -1.89
CA LEU A 97 2.31 2.34 -2.89
C LEU A 97 3.48 3.30 -3.12
N LEU A 98 4.13 3.74 -2.04
CA LEU A 98 5.29 4.64 -2.14
C LEU A 98 6.45 3.96 -2.87
N VAL A 99 6.80 2.75 -2.45
CA VAL A 99 7.91 1.97 -3.03
C VAL A 99 7.63 1.63 -4.50
N THR A 100 6.46 1.08 -4.81
CA THR A 100 6.09 0.75 -6.20
C THR A 100 6.01 2.01 -7.06
N GLY A 101 5.50 3.12 -6.52
CA GLY A 101 5.45 4.41 -7.20
C GLY A 101 6.84 4.92 -7.57
N ILE A 102 7.79 4.88 -6.63
CA ILE A 102 9.19 5.28 -6.88
C ILE A 102 9.87 4.33 -7.87
N LEU A 103 9.74 3.01 -7.67
CA LEU A 103 10.38 2.00 -8.49
C LEU A 103 9.91 2.04 -9.95
N LEU A 104 8.62 2.24 -10.15
CA LEU A 104 8.00 2.26 -11.48
C LEU A 104 7.86 3.69 -12.05
N GLN A 105 8.34 4.71 -11.32
CA GLN A 105 8.23 6.12 -11.67
C GLN A 105 6.78 6.57 -11.92
N LEU A 106 5.85 6.05 -11.13
CA LEU A 106 4.43 6.35 -11.22
C LEU A 106 4.07 7.51 -10.27
N LYS A 107 3.83 8.68 -10.83
CA LYS A 107 3.56 9.92 -10.07
C LYS A 107 2.36 9.78 -9.13
N SER A 108 1.26 9.20 -9.59
CA SER A 108 0.01 9.05 -8.81
C SER A 108 0.21 8.17 -7.57
N THR A 109 0.79 6.98 -7.73
CA THR A 109 1.05 6.06 -6.61
C THR A 109 2.10 6.59 -5.65
N THR A 110 3.14 7.29 -6.14
CA THR A 110 4.15 7.94 -5.29
C THR A 110 3.54 9.04 -4.43
N MET A 111 2.71 9.91 -5.02
CA MET A 111 2.07 11.01 -4.27
C MET A 111 1.11 10.47 -3.21
N VAL A 112 0.22 9.53 -3.57
CA VAL A 112 -0.73 8.95 -2.61
C VAL A 112 0.01 8.17 -1.53
N GLY A 113 0.95 7.28 -1.91
CA GLY A 113 1.73 6.49 -0.96
C GLY A 113 2.56 7.35 -0.01
N GLY A 114 3.21 8.40 -0.51
CA GLY A 114 3.97 9.35 0.29
C GLY A 114 3.11 10.13 1.27
N THR A 115 1.97 10.67 0.80
CA THR A 115 1.01 11.39 1.65
C THR A 115 0.44 10.49 2.73
N MET A 116 0.03 9.26 2.38
CA MET A 116 -0.53 8.31 3.34
C MET A 116 0.49 7.81 4.36
N THR A 117 1.74 7.59 3.94
CA THR A 117 2.83 7.26 4.85
C THR A 117 3.12 8.42 5.83
N ALA A 118 3.17 9.65 5.34
CA ALA A 118 3.33 10.83 6.18
C ALA A 118 2.16 10.99 7.16
N LEU A 119 0.92 10.79 6.70
CA LEU A 119 -0.29 10.81 7.51
C LEU A 119 -0.25 9.73 8.61
N TYR A 120 0.19 8.52 8.29
CA TYR A 120 0.37 7.44 9.25
C TYR A 120 1.29 7.86 10.41
N PHE A 121 2.47 8.40 10.10
CA PHE A 121 3.40 8.85 11.13
C PHE A 121 2.91 10.08 11.88
N ALA A 122 2.27 11.03 11.19
CA ALA A 122 1.69 12.21 11.85
C ALA A 122 0.61 11.81 12.87
N THR A 123 -0.31 10.91 12.49
CA THR A 123 -1.34 10.42 13.40
C THR A 123 -0.77 9.56 14.51
N LEU A 124 0.28 8.76 14.22
CA LEU A 124 0.99 8.02 15.27
C LEU A 124 1.55 8.97 16.34
N LEU A 125 2.18 10.07 15.94
CA LEU A 125 2.72 11.08 16.85
C LEU A 125 1.64 11.79 17.66
N LEU A 126 0.48 12.09 17.04
CA LEU A 126 -0.64 12.77 17.71
C LEU A 126 -1.27 11.91 18.81
N PHE A 127 -1.38 10.60 18.59
CA PHE A 127 -2.02 9.67 19.52
C PHE A 127 -1.05 8.94 20.46
N ILE A 128 0.25 9.30 20.46
CA ILE A 128 1.18 8.77 21.46
C ILE A 128 0.76 9.20 22.85
N PRO A 129 0.64 8.27 23.81
CA PRO A 129 0.40 8.61 25.21
C PRO A 129 1.66 9.22 25.84
N TRP A 130 1.85 10.53 25.66
CA TRP A 130 3.04 11.27 26.10
C TRP A 130 3.37 11.11 27.59
N GLY A 131 2.38 10.70 28.41
CA GLY A 131 2.61 10.37 29.82
C GLY A 131 3.35 9.05 30.07
N ARG A 132 3.58 8.24 29.03
CA ARG A 132 4.29 6.94 29.13
C ARG A 132 5.58 6.99 28.32
N LEU A 133 6.66 7.41 28.96
CA LEU A 133 8.00 7.56 28.35
C LEU A 133 8.44 6.34 27.53
N ASN A 134 8.18 5.11 28.02
CA ASN A 134 8.54 3.89 27.33
C ASN A 134 7.78 3.70 26.00
N ALA A 135 6.49 4.07 25.93
CA ALA A 135 5.70 3.97 24.71
C ALA A 135 6.15 5.00 23.66
N VAL A 136 6.49 6.21 24.10
CA VAL A 136 7.04 7.27 23.25
C VAL A 136 8.40 6.83 22.67
N ALA A 137 9.29 6.33 23.50
CA ALA A 137 10.61 5.85 23.07
C ALA A 137 10.46 4.72 22.04
N LEU A 138 9.57 3.76 22.28
CA LEU A 138 9.31 2.65 21.38
C LEU A 138 8.78 3.14 20.01
N ALA A 139 7.80 4.04 20.02
CA ALA A 139 7.21 4.58 18.80
C ALA A 139 8.23 5.36 17.95
N ILE A 140 9.08 6.19 18.60
CA ILE A 140 10.15 6.93 17.92
C ILE A 140 11.20 5.97 17.37
N THR A 141 11.56 4.94 18.12
CA THR A 141 12.58 3.94 17.69
C THR A 141 12.07 3.15 16.49
N ILE A 142 10.83 2.66 16.52
CA ILE A 142 10.24 1.90 15.40
C ILE A 142 10.05 2.80 14.19
N GLY A 143 9.42 3.98 14.36
CA GLY A 143 9.16 4.92 13.27
C GLY A 143 10.46 5.47 12.66
N GLY A 144 11.39 5.90 13.48
CA GLY A 144 12.70 6.39 13.06
C GLY A 144 13.54 5.30 12.39
N GLY A 145 13.56 4.10 12.97
CA GLY A 145 14.25 2.93 12.40
C GLY A 145 13.68 2.55 11.03
N PHE A 146 12.35 2.62 10.86
CA PHE A 146 11.71 2.35 9.58
C PHE A 146 12.07 3.40 8.51
N ILE A 147 12.01 4.69 8.84
CA ILE A 147 12.36 5.78 7.93
C ILE A 147 13.85 5.68 7.55
N PHE A 148 14.72 5.49 8.54
CA PHE A 148 16.15 5.35 8.32
C PHE A 148 16.50 4.11 7.48
N GLY A 149 15.91 2.96 7.80
CA GLY A 149 16.10 1.72 7.04
C GLY A 149 15.63 1.85 5.60
N SER A 150 14.46 2.45 5.36
CA SER A 150 13.95 2.73 4.02
C SER A 150 14.88 3.66 3.24
N GLY A 151 15.38 4.72 3.89
CA GLY A 151 16.34 5.65 3.30
C GLY A 151 17.66 4.97 2.92
N LEU A 152 18.18 4.10 3.77
CA LEU A 152 19.39 3.31 3.47
C LEU A 152 19.17 2.38 2.27
N ILE A 153 18.05 1.64 2.23
CA ILE A 153 17.73 0.75 1.11
C ILE A 153 17.67 1.55 -0.19
N LEU A 154 16.97 2.69 -0.19
CA LEU A 154 16.90 3.58 -1.36
C LEU A 154 18.27 4.12 -1.77
N ALA A 155 19.12 4.48 -0.81
CA ALA A 155 20.47 4.99 -1.09
C ALA A 155 21.39 3.91 -1.68
N PHE A 156 21.43 2.71 -1.08
CA PHE A 156 22.29 1.61 -1.54
C PHE A 156 21.86 1.02 -2.90
N PHE A 157 20.57 0.97 -3.15
CA PHE A 157 20.02 0.38 -4.37
C PHE A 157 19.58 1.41 -5.41
N ARG A 158 19.85 2.70 -5.19
CA ARG A 158 19.40 3.80 -6.05
C ARG A 158 19.58 3.52 -7.53
N ASP A 159 20.79 3.16 -7.96
CA ASP A 159 21.09 2.99 -9.38
C ASP A 159 20.40 1.76 -9.98
N ARG A 160 20.28 0.68 -9.20
CA ARG A 160 19.53 -0.51 -9.60
C ARG A 160 18.03 -0.24 -9.67
N LEU A 161 17.51 0.54 -8.71
CA LEU A 161 16.10 0.90 -8.62
C LEU A 161 15.69 1.84 -9.76
N LEU A 162 16.53 2.82 -10.09
CA LEU A 162 16.27 3.75 -11.20
C LEU A 162 16.33 3.06 -12.58
N ALA A 163 17.12 2.00 -12.72
CA ALA A 163 17.17 1.21 -13.95
C ALA A 163 16.02 0.20 -14.09
N LEU A 164 15.25 -0.08 -13.02
CA LEU A 164 14.18 -1.08 -13.03
C LEU A 164 13.06 -0.80 -14.05
N PRO A 165 12.52 0.43 -14.18
CA PRO A 165 11.45 0.72 -15.13
C PRO A 165 11.87 0.41 -16.57
N GLU A 166 13.09 0.77 -16.94
CA GLU A 166 13.64 0.50 -18.27
C GLU A 166 13.83 -0.99 -18.52
N ARG A 167 14.40 -1.73 -17.55
CA ARG A 167 14.56 -3.19 -17.63
C ARG A 167 13.24 -3.93 -17.73
N ILE A 168 12.21 -3.47 -17.01
CA ILE A 168 10.86 -4.04 -17.08
C ILE A 168 10.25 -3.77 -18.45
N LYS A 169 10.36 -2.53 -18.98
CA LYS A 169 9.87 -2.17 -20.31
C LYS A 169 10.61 -2.91 -21.43
N GLN A 170 11.93 -3.06 -21.32
CA GLN A 170 12.75 -3.80 -22.28
C GLN A 170 12.60 -5.32 -22.15
N ARG A 171 11.88 -5.82 -21.14
CA ARG A 171 11.67 -7.25 -20.87
C ARG A 171 12.97 -8.02 -20.71
N GLU A 172 13.95 -7.42 -20.06
CA GLU A 172 15.25 -8.04 -19.81
C GLU A 172 15.27 -8.90 -18.54
N GLY A 173 16.10 -9.95 -18.53
CA GLY A 173 16.33 -10.79 -17.35
C GLY A 173 15.10 -11.61 -16.93
N VAL A 174 14.78 -11.61 -15.62
CA VAL A 174 13.66 -12.37 -15.02
C VAL A 174 12.29 -11.94 -15.57
N PHE A 175 12.16 -10.74 -16.10
CA PHE A 175 10.90 -10.23 -16.66
C PHE A 175 10.57 -10.82 -18.05
N ARG A 176 11.48 -11.57 -18.65
CA ARG A 176 11.25 -12.34 -19.90
C ARG A 176 10.20 -13.44 -19.72
N ILE A 177 9.99 -13.91 -18.49
CA ILE A 177 9.03 -14.98 -18.16
C ILE A 177 7.57 -14.51 -18.33
N PHE A 178 7.31 -13.19 -18.24
CA PHE A 178 5.97 -12.63 -18.41
C PHE A 178 5.54 -12.44 -19.88
N ASN A 179 6.30 -12.97 -20.84
CA ASN A 179 5.97 -12.90 -22.25
C ASN A 179 4.99 -14.03 -22.63
N TRP A 180 3.78 -13.97 -22.08
CA TRP A 180 2.67 -14.82 -22.51
C TRP A 180 1.97 -14.15 -23.69
N ARG A 181 2.21 -14.72 -24.88
CA ARG A 181 1.37 -14.49 -26.05
C ARG A 181 0.31 -15.57 -26.13
#